data_e615c156287a18f331ab62fd5513152b
#
_entry.id   e615c156287a18f331ab62fd5513152b
#
_cell.length_a   1.000
_cell.length_b   1.000
_cell.length_c   1.000
_cell.angle_alpha   90.00
_cell.angle_beta   90.00
_cell.angle_gamma   90.00
#
_symmetry.space_group_name_H-M   'P 1'
#
loop_
_entity.id
_entity.type
_entity.pdbx_description
1 polymer ?
#
loop_
_entity_poly.entity_id
_entity_poly.type
_entity_poly.pdbx_seq_one_letter_code
_entity_poly.pdbx_strand_id
1 'polypeptide(L)'
;MGNSINNAFKNARDQLRPALITYTVAGDNTKKNSLEILKSISKYADICELGFPHNTPIGDGGQIQTSSYRAIKNGLKMNDVFQIVKKFKKYRFDKPIILMGYYNMIFQYGENKFIDKSKISGVDGLIVVDLPWPENKKFAKKCKKKRIDFIQLISPTTTFQRAKKIIKDSHNMVYYISMLSTTGGKLKISPKKILINYNKIKKINPKKNCVIGFGITDKTISKLKSADGLVVGSAICKKITESIQKRQNPVTKVTSMVKKLQSRIL
;
A
#
# COMPACT_ATOMS: atom_id res chain seq x y z
N MET A 1 9.24 -14.08 -17.28
CA MET A 1 8.68 -12.73 -17.07
C MET A 1 9.07 -12.27 -15.68
N GLY A 2 9.75 -11.11 -15.55
CA GLY A 2 10.13 -10.53 -14.26
C GLY A 2 8.89 -10.23 -13.40
N ASN A 3 9.07 -10.23 -12.07
CA ASN A 3 8.01 -9.83 -11.14
C ASN A 3 7.64 -8.36 -11.38
N SER A 4 6.34 -8.06 -11.56
CA SER A 4 5.82 -6.72 -11.88
C SER A 4 6.24 -5.66 -10.86
N ILE A 5 6.29 -6.01 -9.56
CA ILE A 5 6.73 -5.12 -8.46
C ILE A 5 8.21 -4.76 -8.64
N ASN A 6 9.08 -5.75 -8.89
CA ASN A 6 10.52 -5.47 -9.11
C ASN A 6 10.76 -4.60 -10.34
N ASN A 7 9.99 -4.81 -11.42
CA ASN A 7 10.09 -4.00 -12.62
C ASN A 7 9.69 -2.53 -12.35
N ALA A 8 8.65 -2.29 -11.53
CA ALA A 8 8.26 -0.94 -11.14
C ALA A 8 9.37 -0.22 -10.36
N PHE A 9 10.05 -0.91 -9.42
CA PHE A 9 11.21 -0.34 -8.73
C PHE A 9 12.41 -0.11 -9.65
N LYS A 10 12.68 -1.04 -10.58
CA LYS A 10 13.74 -0.86 -11.58
C LYS A 10 13.47 0.41 -12.42
N ASN A 11 12.29 0.52 -12.98
CA ASN A 11 11.92 1.68 -13.81
C ASN A 11 12.02 3.02 -13.05
N ALA A 12 11.67 3.04 -11.77
CA ALA A 12 11.83 4.24 -10.94
C ALA A 12 13.32 4.56 -10.71
N ARG A 13 14.16 3.56 -10.41
CA ARG A 13 15.62 3.75 -10.25
C ARG A 13 16.29 4.21 -11.54
N ASP A 14 15.89 3.67 -12.69
CA ASP A 14 16.41 4.09 -13.99
C ASP A 14 16.09 5.58 -14.28
N GLN A 15 15.04 6.11 -13.64
CA GLN A 15 14.65 7.53 -13.65
C GLN A 15 15.25 8.33 -12.46
N LEU A 16 16.18 7.75 -11.70
CA LEU A 16 16.86 8.38 -10.55
C LEU A 16 15.91 8.91 -9.47
N ARG A 17 14.77 8.26 -9.27
CA ARG A 17 13.75 8.64 -8.28
C ARG A 17 13.23 7.45 -7.46
N PRO A 18 12.63 7.69 -6.30
CA PRO A 18 11.88 6.64 -5.59
C PRO A 18 10.63 6.22 -6.37
N ALA A 19 10.22 4.97 -6.19
CA ALA A 19 8.91 4.53 -6.68
C ALA A 19 7.79 5.24 -5.90
N LEU A 20 6.80 5.79 -6.60
CA LEU A 20 5.58 6.34 -5.99
C LEU A 20 4.54 5.23 -5.85
N ILE A 21 4.14 4.96 -4.63
CA ILE A 21 3.09 3.98 -4.32
C ILE A 21 1.89 4.72 -3.76
N THR A 22 0.71 4.45 -4.30
CA THR A 22 -0.54 5.10 -3.86
C THR A 22 -1.47 4.09 -3.22
N TYR A 23 -2.00 4.42 -2.05
CA TYR A 23 -3.00 3.61 -1.36
C TYR A 23 -4.38 4.26 -1.43
N THR A 24 -5.38 3.45 -1.75
CA THR A 24 -6.82 3.80 -1.68
C THR A 24 -7.62 2.65 -1.08
N VAL A 25 -8.82 2.93 -0.57
CA VAL A 25 -9.73 1.89 -0.09
C VAL A 25 -10.70 1.47 -1.19
N ALA A 26 -10.83 0.16 -1.40
CA ALA A 26 -11.79 -0.39 -2.36
C ALA A 26 -13.22 0.03 -2.01
N GLY A 27 -13.96 0.51 -3.00
CA GLY A 27 -15.36 0.93 -2.83
C GLY A 27 -15.56 2.23 -2.06
N ASP A 28 -14.50 2.96 -1.72
CA ASP A 28 -14.63 4.28 -1.08
C ASP A 28 -15.47 5.22 -1.97
N ASN A 29 -16.49 5.85 -1.38
CA ASN A 29 -17.59 6.57 -2.02
C ASN A 29 -18.54 5.66 -2.81
N THR A 30 -18.10 5.10 -3.93
CA THR A 30 -18.81 4.06 -4.70
C THR A 30 -17.82 3.10 -5.34
N LYS A 31 -18.27 1.88 -5.68
CA LYS A 31 -17.43 0.91 -6.42
C LYS A 31 -16.92 1.48 -7.75
N LYS A 32 -17.75 2.28 -8.45
CA LYS A 32 -17.40 2.94 -9.71
C LYS A 32 -16.33 4.01 -9.48
N ASN A 33 -16.54 4.93 -8.55
CA ASN A 33 -15.59 6.01 -8.26
C ASN A 33 -14.25 5.46 -7.76
N SER A 34 -14.25 4.45 -6.89
CA SER A 34 -13.04 3.78 -6.42
C SER A 34 -12.22 3.23 -7.60
N LEU A 35 -12.84 2.57 -8.57
CA LEU A 35 -12.18 2.08 -9.77
C LEU A 35 -11.63 3.22 -10.64
N GLU A 36 -12.41 4.28 -10.85
CA GLU A 36 -11.97 5.43 -11.67
C GLU A 36 -10.83 6.22 -11.01
N ILE A 37 -10.85 6.38 -9.68
CA ILE A 37 -9.72 6.93 -8.93
C ILE A 37 -8.48 6.07 -9.16
N LEU A 38 -8.58 4.75 -8.94
CA LEU A 38 -7.47 3.81 -9.10
C LEU A 38 -6.86 3.88 -10.52
N LYS A 39 -7.71 3.90 -11.56
CA LYS A 39 -7.28 4.05 -12.96
C LYS A 39 -6.56 5.38 -13.18
N SER A 40 -7.12 6.48 -12.69
CA SER A 40 -6.58 7.82 -12.92
C SER A 40 -5.24 8.03 -12.24
N ILE A 41 -5.09 7.62 -10.97
CA ILE A 41 -3.83 7.77 -10.24
C ILE A 41 -2.74 6.82 -10.72
N SER A 42 -3.11 5.65 -11.27
CA SER A 42 -2.13 4.69 -11.81
C SER A 42 -1.30 5.22 -12.98
N LYS A 43 -1.72 6.33 -13.60
CA LYS A 43 -0.93 7.04 -14.62
C LYS A 43 0.33 7.68 -14.05
N TYR A 44 0.31 8.01 -12.76
CA TYR A 44 1.36 8.75 -12.05
C TYR A 44 2.06 7.89 -10.99
N ALA A 45 1.41 6.84 -10.49
CA ALA A 45 1.98 5.90 -9.53
C ALA A 45 2.73 4.76 -10.22
N ASP A 46 3.78 4.26 -9.60
CA ASP A 46 4.52 3.08 -10.06
C ASP A 46 3.84 1.79 -9.59
N ILE A 47 3.27 1.80 -8.38
CA ILE A 47 2.55 0.69 -7.77
C ILE A 47 1.26 1.24 -7.15
N CYS A 48 0.18 0.48 -7.25
CA CYS A 48 -1.08 0.81 -6.60
C CYS A 48 -1.34 -0.15 -5.44
N GLU A 49 -1.67 0.38 -4.26
CA GLU A 49 -2.18 -0.40 -3.13
C GLU A 49 -3.69 -0.17 -3.01
N LEU A 50 -4.44 -1.24 -2.85
CA LEU A 50 -5.89 -1.23 -2.68
C LEU A 50 -6.26 -1.92 -1.38
N GLY A 51 -6.73 -1.14 -0.40
CA GLY A 51 -7.22 -1.66 0.87
C GLY A 51 -8.56 -2.36 0.72
N PHE A 52 -8.70 -3.60 1.22
CA PHE A 52 -10.02 -4.17 1.45
C PHE A 52 -10.49 -3.77 2.86
N PRO A 53 -11.68 -3.12 2.96
CA PRO A 53 -12.09 -2.48 4.19
C PRO A 53 -12.41 -3.48 5.30
N HIS A 54 -12.12 -3.06 6.54
CA HIS A 54 -12.45 -3.77 7.76
C HIS A 54 -13.26 -2.87 8.68
N ASN A 55 -14.18 -3.42 9.48
CA ASN A 55 -15.02 -2.65 10.40
C ASN A 55 -14.26 -2.12 11.64
N THR A 56 -13.17 -2.78 12.00
CA THR A 56 -12.34 -2.42 13.16
C THR A 56 -10.86 -2.32 12.77
N PRO A 57 -10.47 -1.36 11.91
CA PRO A 57 -9.14 -1.28 11.35
C PRO A 57 -8.18 -0.56 12.31
N ILE A 58 -7.83 -1.21 13.42
CA ILE A 58 -7.06 -0.63 14.54
C ILE A 58 -5.66 -0.15 14.16
N GLY A 59 -5.05 -0.72 13.13
CA GLY A 59 -3.75 -0.30 12.60
C GLY A 59 -3.82 0.91 11.67
N ASP A 60 -5.02 1.33 11.24
CA ASP A 60 -5.22 2.40 10.27
C ASP A 60 -5.46 3.75 10.94
N GLY A 61 -4.97 4.83 10.31
CA GLY A 61 -5.29 6.17 10.74
C GLY A 61 -6.73 6.59 10.38
N GLY A 62 -7.28 7.59 11.08
CA GLY A 62 -8.68 8.00 10.98
C GLY A 62 -9.19 8.30 9.56
N GLN A 63 -8.33 8.74 8.64
CA GLN A 63 -8.73 8.99 7.25
C GLN A 63 -8.99 7.69 6.49
N ILE A 64 -8.18 6.66 6.75
CA ILE A 64 -8.36 5.31 6.16
C ILE A 64 -9.58 4.65 6.80
N GLN A 65 -9.75 4.77 8.13
CA GLN A 65 -10.94 4.29 8.84
C GLN A 65 -12.23 4.90 8.26
N THR A 66 -12.24 6.21 8.04
CA THR A 66 -13.38 6.91 7.42
C THR A 66 -13.69 6.37 6.02
N SER A 67 -12.67 6.14 5.20
CA SER A 67 -12.81 5.54 3.87
C SER A 67 -13.35 4.11 3.92
N SER A 68 -12.83 3.29 4.84
CA SER A 68 -13.30 1.91 5.08
C SER A 68 -14.75 1.87 5.54
N TYR A 69 -15.13 2.74 6.48
CA TYR A 69 -16.51 2.87 6.96
C TYR A 69 -17.46 3.22 5.81
N ARG A 70 -17.11 4.20 4.95
CA ARG A 70 -17.96 4.56 3.80
C ARG A 70 -18.13 3.37 2.84
N ALA A 71 -17.06 2.65 2.56
CA ALA A 71 -17.11 1.50 1.67
C ALA A 71 -18.01 0.38 2.21
N ILE A 72 -17.91 0.07 3.51
CA ILE A 72 -18.73 -0.95 4.18
C ILE A 72 -20.20 -0.50 4.22
N LYS A 73 -20.47 0.76 4.60
CA LYS A 73 -21.81 1.33 4.62
C LYS A 73 -22.49 1.26 3.23
N ASN A 74 -21.72 1.39 2.17
CA ASN A 74 -22.19 1.26 0.78
C ASN A 74 -22.25 -0.19 0.28
N GLY A 75 -22.18 -1.18 1.19
CA GLY A 75 -22.39 -2.60 0.87
C GLY A 75 -21.25 -3.25 0.09
N LEU A 76 -20.00 -2.76 0.22
CA LEU A 76 -18.85 -3.42 -0.39
C LEU A 76 -18.62 -4.80 0.24
N LYS A 77 -18.45 -5.81 -0.61
CA LYS A 77 -18.09 -7.19 -0.22
C LYS A 77 -16.72 -7.56 -0.78
N MET A 78 -16.08 -8.60 -0.22
CA MET A 78 -14.76 -9.07 -0.68
C MET A 78 -14.76 -9.41 -2.18
N ASN A 79 -15.83 -9.99 -2.70
CA ASN A 79 -15.93 -10.29 -4.14
C ASN A 79 -15.89 -9.01 -4.99
N ASP A 80 -16.41 -7.89 -4.50
CA ASP A 80 -16.33 -6.60 -5.22
C ASP A 80 -14.89 -6.09 -5.30
N VAL A 81 -14.09 -6.31 -4.26
CA VAL A 81 -12.65 -5.98 -4.27
C VAL A 81 -11.95 -6.70 -5.42
N PHE A 82 -12.15 -8.00 -5.56
CA PHE A 82 -11.60 -8.78 -6.67
C PHE A 82 -12.09 -8.31 -8.04
N GLN A 83 -13.36 -7.92 -8.14
CA GLN A 83 -13.90 -7.36 -9.39
C GLN A 83 -13.27 -6.00 -9.74
N ILE A 84 -13.03 -5.14 -8.75
CA ILE A 84 -12.32 -3.86 -8.95
C ILE A 84 -10.90 -4.14 -9.46
N VAL A 85 -10.16 -5.05 -8.84
CA VAL A 85 -8.81 -5.45 -9.29
C VAL A 85 -8.86 -5.99 -10.72
N LYS A 86 -9.76 -6.92 -11.03
CA LYS A 86 -9.90 -7.51 -12.37
C LYS A 86 -10.20 -6.46 -13.44
N LYS A 87 -11.11 -5.51 -13.16
CA LYS A 87 -11.42 -4.40 -14.07
C LYS A 87 -10.23 -3.44 -14.22
N PHE A 88 -9.50 -3.18 -13.13
CA PHE A 88 -8.29 -2.38 -13.17
C PHE A 88 -7.20 -3.05 -14.02
N LYS A 89 -6.94 -4.33 -13.86
CA LYS A 89 -5.94 -5.08 -14.64
C LYS A 89 -6.29 -5.19 -16.13
N LYS A 90 -7.57 -5.20 -16.49
CA LYS A 90 -8.00 -5.06 -17.90
C LYS A 90 -7.61 -3.71 -18.50
N TYR A 91 -7.58 -2.64 -17.68
CA TYR A 91 -7.19 -1.30 -18.10
C TYR A 91 -5.67 -1.09 -18.06
N ARG A 92 -4.99 -1.61 -17.02
CA ARG A 92 -3.54 -1.47 -16.77
C ARG A 92 -2.96 -2.82 -16.32
N PHE A 93 -2.80 -3.75 -17.28
CA PHE A 93 -2.22 -5.07 -16.99
C PHE A 93 -0.76 -4.99 -16.48
N ASP A 94 -0.03 -3.98 -16.93
CA ASP A 94 1.38 -3.68 -16.63
C ASP A 94 1.59 -3.14 -15.21
N LYS A 95 0.56 -2.48 -14.65
CA LYS A 95 0.67 -1.79 -13.35
C LYS A 95 0.51 -2.76 -12.19
N PRO A 96 1.54 -2.89 -11.29
CA PRO A 96 1.40 -3.71 -10.11
C PRO A 96 0.29 -3.22 -9.20
N ILE A 97 -0.49 -4.17 -8.65
CA ILE A 97 -1.50 -3.91 -7.64
C ILE A 97 -1.29 -4.81 -6.42
N ILE A 98 -1.27 -4.20 -5.24
CA ILE A 98 -1.10 -4.84 -3.94
C ILE A 98 -2.43 -4.72 -3.20
N LEU A 99 -2.97 -5.83 -2.69
CA LEU A 99 -4.08 -5.77 -1.74
C LEU A 99 -3.54 -5.65 -0.31
N MET A 100 -4.18 -4.79 0.48
CA MET A 100 -3.83 -4.57 1.88
C MET A 100 -5.06 -4.68 2.76
N GLY A 101 -4.94 -5.37 3.91
CA GLY A 101 -6.03 -5.45 4.88
C GLY A 101 -5.71 -6.37 6.05
N TYR A 102 -6.75 -6.88 6.69
CA TYR A 102 -6.67 -7.62 7.95
C TYR A 102 -6.90 -9.11 7.75
N TYR A 103 -6.18 -9.93 8.52
CA TYR A 103 -6.18 -11.38 8.38
C TYR A 103 -7.54 -12.01 8.64
N ASN A 104 -8.32 -11.48 9.58
CA ASN A 104 -9.65 -12.00 9.86
C ASN A 104 -10.55 -12.02 8.60
N MET A 105 -10.47 -11.01 7.73
CA MET A 105 -11.22 -10.97 6.47
C MET A 105 -10.79 -12.08 5.51
N ILE A 106 -9.50 -12.40 5.49
CA ILE A 106 -8.93 -13.48 4.68
C ILE A 106 -9.34 -14.83 5.25
N PHE A 107 -9.26 -14.99 6.57
CA PHE A 107 -9.63 -16.21 7.27
C PHE A 107 -11.10 -16.57 7.06
N GLN A 108 -12.01 -15.59 7.24
CA GLN A 108 -13.45 -15.76 7.00
C GLN A 108 -13.80 -16.07 5.53
N TYR A 109 -13.04 -15.52 4.59
CA TYR A 109 -13.22 -15.84 3.17
C TYR A 109 -12.67 -17.23 2.79
N GLY A 110 -11.77 -17.76 3.61
CA GLY A 110 -10.97 -18.97 3.39
C GLY A 110 -9.65 -18.66 2.68
N GLU A 111 -8.51 -18.90 3.36
CA GLU A 111 -7.16 -18.50 2.87
C GLU A 111 -6.87 -18.95 1.44
N ASN A 112 -7.11 -20.23 1.14
CA ASN A 112 -6.82 -20.79 -0.19
C ASN A 112 -7.70 -20.12 -1.25
N LYS A 113 -8.99 -19.97 -0.99
CA LYS A 113 -9.95 -19.31 -1.86
C LYS A 113 -9.58 -17.85 -2.09
N PHE A 114 -9.13 -17.13 -1.03
CA PHE A 114 -8.69 -15.75 -1.13
C PHE A 114 -7.45 -15.61 -2.03
N ILE A 115 -6.45 -16.46 -1.82
CA ILE A 115 -5.21 -16.45 -2.62
C ILE A 115 -5.50 -16.80 -4.08
N ASP A 116 -6.34 -17.80 -4.35
CA ASP A 116 -6.73 -18.19 -5.71
C ASP A 116 -7.50 -17.06 -6.41
N LYS A 117 -8.47 -16.43 -5.72
CA LYS A 117 -9.22 -15.28 -6.26
C LYS A 117 -8.31 -14.07 -6.48
N SER A 118 -7.37 -13.81 -5.57
CA SER A 118 -6.35 -12.77 -5.73
C SER A 118 -5.56 -13.00 -7.02
N LYS A 119 -5.05 -14.22 -7.22
CA LYS A 119 -4.30 -14.59 -8.42
C LYS A 119 -5.10 -14.42 -9.70
N ILE A 120 -6.31 -14.97 -9.75
CA ILE A 120 -7.21 -14.89 -10.92
C ILE A 120 -7.57 -13.43 -11.24
N SER A 121 -7.69 -12.58 -10.23
CA SER A 121 -7.98 -11.15 -10.41
C SER A 121 -6.78 -10.32 -10.87
N GLY A 122 -5.56 -10.87 -10.76
CA GLY A 122 -4.33 -10.21 -11.18
C GLY A 122 -3.61 -9.45 -10.06
N VAL A 123 -3.83 -9.82 -8.78
CA VAL A 123 -3.11 -9.27 -7.63
C VAL A 123 -1.63 -9.69 -7.72
N ASP A 124 -0.73 -8.73 -7.56
CA ASP A 124 0.71 -8.94 -7.60
C ASP A 124 1.32 -9.12 -6.20
N GLY A 125 0.71 -8.52 -5.17
CA GLY A 125 1.20 -8.59 -3.80
C GLY A 125 0.10 -8.49 -2.75
N LEU A 126 0.42 -8.91 -1.53
CA LEU A 126 -0.46 -8.85 -0.35
C LEU A 126 0.29 -8.24 0.84
N ILE A 127 -0.37 -7.32 1.55
CA ILE A 127 0.00 -6.82 2.87
C ILE A 127 -1.10 -7.23 3.83
N VAL A 128 -0.75 -7.98 4.89
CA VAL A 128 -1.67 -8.36 5.96
C VAL A 128 -1.19 -7.71 7.24
N VAL A 129 -1.95 -6.70 7.70
CA VAL A 129 -1.51 -5.74 8.72
C VAL A 129 -1.29 -6.39 10.08
N ASP A 130 -2.14 -7.33 10.43
CA ASP A 130 -2.22 -8.03 11.72
C ASP A 130 -1.70 -9.47 11.69
N LEU A 131 -0.96 -9.85 10.64
CA LEU A 131 -0.31 -11.16 10.55
C LEU A 131 1.22 -11.00 10.51
N PRO A 132 1.89 -10.80 11.67
CA PRO A 132 3.31 -10.51 11.75
C PRO A 132 4.19 -11.74 11.49
N TRP A 133 5.49 -11.52 11.32
CA TRP A 133 6.50 -12.58 11.33
C TRP A 133 6.73 -13.06 12.79
N PRO A 134 6.83 -14.37 13.12
CA PRO A 134 6.93 -15.50 12.17
C PRO A 134 5.59 -16.16 11.82
N GLU A 135 4.46 -15.73 12.37
CA GLU A 135 3.13 -16.34 12.23
C GLU A 135 2.68 -16.37 10.77
N ASN A 136 3.08 -15.38 9.99
CA ASN A 136 2.74 -15.28 8.56
C ASN A 136 3.45 -16.30 7.65
N LYS A 137 4.45 -17.05 8.12
CA LYS A 137 5.29 -17.91 7.26
C LYS A 137 4.50 -18.90 6.42
N LYS A 138 3.50 -19.56 7.02
CA LYS A 138 2.66 -20.54 6.31
C LYS A 138 1.87 -19.85 5.19
N PHE A 139 1.25 -18.71 5.50
CA PHE A 139 0.47 -17.93 4.55
C PHE A 139 1.36 -17.34 3.44
N ALA A 140 2.50 -16.74 3.77
CA ALA A 140 3.47 -16.23 2.81
C ALA A 140 3.97 -17.32 1.84
N LYS A 141 4.21 -18.56 2.34
CA LYS A 141 4.57 -19.70 1.49
C LYS A 141 3.47 -20.06 0.49
N LYS A 142 2.19 -20.01 0.90
CA LYS A 142 1.04 -20.19 0.00
C LYS A 142 0.99 -19.11 -1.08
N CYS A 143 1.18 -17.84 -0.70
CA CYS A 143 1.25 -16.71 -1.64
C CYS A 143 2.37 -16.90 -2.68
N LYS A 144 3.57 -17.28 -2.23
CA LYS A 144 4.72 -17.53 -3.10
C LYS A 144 4.46 -18.60 -4.14
N LYS A 145 3.80 -19.72 -3.76
CA LYS A 145 3.41 -20.78 -4.69
C LYS A 145 2.50 -20.27 -5.82
N LYS A 146 1.70 -19.26 -5.56
CA LYS A 146 0.80 -18.60 -6.55
C LYS A 146 1.44 -17.39 -7.23
N ARG A 147 2.75 -17.14 -6.99
CA ARG A 147 3.48 -15.96 -7.52
C ARG A 147 2.82 -14.65 -7.11
N ILE A 148 2.38 -14.55 -5.86
CA ILE A 148 1.92 -13.33 -5.20
C ILE A 148 2.95 -12.98 -4.13
N ASP A 149 3.47 -11.76 -4.15
CA ASP A 149 4.42 -11.31 -3.15
C ASP A 149 3.71 -11.09 -1.81
N PHE A 150 4.21 -11.70 -0.74
CA PHE A 150 3.81 -11.34 0.61
C PHE A 150 4.77 -10.29 1.15
N ILE A 151 4.26 -9.09 1.40
CA ILE A 151 5.05 -7.93 1.78
C ILE A 151 5.07 -7.83 3.31
N GLN A 152 6.27 -7.92 3.86
CA GLN A 152 6.51 -7.87 5.31
C GLN A 152 6.56 -6.42 5.81
N LEU A 153 5.97 -6.19 6.97
CA LEU A 153 5.99 -4.91 7.67
C LEU A 153 7.14 -4.87 8.68
N ILE A 154 7.84 -3.74 8.73
CA ILE A 154 8.86 -3.43 9.73
C ILE A 154 8.49 -2.10 10.37
N SER A 155 8.44 -2.05 11.70
CA SER A 155 8.13 -0.86 12.48
C SER A 155 9.38 -0.28 13.18
N PRO A 156 9.33 0.96 13.69
CA PRO A 156 10.41 1.51 14.48
C PRO A 156 10.73 0.72 15.76
N THR A 157 9.79 -0.06 16.27
CA THR A 157 9.95 -0.94 17.44
C THR A 157 10.52 -2.32 17.11
N THR A 158 10.64 -2.65 15.82
CA THR A 158 11.23 -3.93 15.39
C THR A 158 12.74 -3.94 15.70
N THR A 159 13.17 -4.87 16.52
CA THR A 159 14.60 -5.03 16.84
C THR A 159 15.41 -5.38 15.61
N PHE A 160 16.70 -5.02 15.59
CA PHE A 160 17.59 -5.28 14.47
C PHE A 160 17.67 -6.78 14.11
N GLN A 161 17.74 -7.65 15.13
CA GLN A 161 17.77 -9.10 14.92
C GLN A 161 16.46 -9.63 14.28
N ARG A 162 15.31 -9.11 14.73
CA ARG A 162 14.01 -9.44 14.13
C ARG A 162 13.91 -8.93 12.69
N ALA A 163 14.39 -7.70 12.43
CA ALA A 163 14.41 -7.12 11.10
C ALA A 163 15.25 -7.96 10.12
N LYS A 164 16.43 -8.46 10.53
CA LYS A 164 17.23 -9.40 9.71
C LYS A 164 16.44 -10.62 9.29
N LYS A 165 15.72 -11.26 10.21
CA LYS A 165 14.91 -12.46 9.93
C LYS A 165 13.74 -12.12 9.00
N ILE A 166 13.03 -11.02 9.25
CA ILE A 166 11.93 -10.54 8.38
C ILE A 166 12.41 -10.30 6.96
N ILE A 167 13.53 -9.57 6.79
CA ILE A 167 14.08 -9.25 5.47
C ILE A 167 14.55 -10.49 4.72
N LYS A 168 15.17 -11.45 5.43
CA LYS A 168 15.56 -12.74 4.85
C LYS A 168 14.37 -13.52 4.30
N ASP A 169 13.26 -13.57 5.04
CA ASP A 169 12.05 -14.30 4.67
C ASP A 169 11.10 -13.50 3.77
N SER A 170 11.36 -12.19 3.54
CA SER A 170 10.53 -11.34 2.70
C SER A 170 10.72 -11.67 1.21
N HIS A 171 9.65 -11.43 0.43
CA HIS A 171 9.73 -11.53 -1.04
C HIS A 171 10.47 -10.30 -1.64
N ASN A 172 9.93 -9.66 -2.63
CA ASN A 172 10.64 -8.61 -3.39
C ASN A 172 10.70 -7.24 -2.69
N MET A 173 9.83 -7.00 -1.72
CA MET A 173 9.68 -5.72 -1.05
C MET A 173 9.43 -5.89 0.45
N VAL A 174 9.94 -4.96 1.26
CA VAL A 174 9.54 -4.75 2.66
C VAL A 174 8.96 -3.35 2.82
N TYR A 175 8.06 -3.19 3.76
CA TYR A 175 7.37 -1.94 4.04
C TYR A 175 7.78 -1.44 5.44
N TYR A 176 8.48 -0.31 5.47
CA TYR A 176 8.85 0.35 6.72
C TYR A 176 7.76 1.33 7.14
N ILE A 177 7.10 1.03 8.27
CA ILE A 177 6.12 1.91 8.91
C ILE A 177 6.90 2.98 9.66
N SER A 178 6.87 4.23 9.18
CA SER A 178 7.74 5.29 9.71
C SER A 178 7.23 5.96 10.99
N MET A 179 6.04 5.64 11.45
CA MET A 179 5.41 6.25 12.63
C MET A 179 4.95 5.21 13.64
N LEU A 180 5.13 5.52 14.92
CA LEU A 180 4.46 4.89 16.04
C LEU A 180 3.24 5.74 16.38
N SER A 181 2.16 5.59 15.64
CA SER A 181 0.92 6.30 15.94
C SER A 181 -0.19 5.30 16.13
N THR A 182 -0.49 4.99 17.37
CA THR A 182 -1.85 4.63 17.74
C THR A 182 -2.66 5.93 17.75
N THR A 183 -3.80 5.93 17.08
CA THR A 183 -4.92 6.88 17.13
C THR A 183 -4.71 8.12 18.01
N GLY A 184 -4.45 9.28 17.40
CA GLY A 184 -4.52 10.59 18.04
C GLY A 184 -3.22 11.20 18.56
N GLY A 185 -2.10 10.50 18.59
CA GLY A 185 -0.82 11.02 19.06
C GLY A 185 -0.06 11.80 17.98
N LYS A 186 0.15 13.10 18.17
CA LYS A 186 0.96 13.99 17.33
C LYS A 186 2.48 13.79 17.52
N LEU A 187 3.00 12.59 17.59
CA LEU A 187 4.46 12.41 17.54
C LEU A 187 4.93 12.51 16.10
N LYS A 188 5.20 13.73 15.65
CA LYS A 188 5.80 14.01 14.34
C LYS A 188 7.26 13.60 14.36
N ILE A 189 7.56 12.41 13.87
CA ILE A 189 8.94 12.01 13.60
C ILE A 189 9.44 12.84 12.40
N SER A 190 10.60 13.49 12.56
CA SER A 190 11.17 14.29 11.48
C SER A 190 11.60 13.41 10.29
N PRO A 191 11.54 13.91 9.06
CA PRO A 191 12.02 13.18 7.87
C PRO A 191 13.48 12.68 8.04
N LYS A 192 14.35 13.45 8.68
CA LYS A 192 15.73 13.05 8.98
C LYS A 192 15.79 11.78 9.84
N LYS A 193 14.97 11.69 10.89
CA LYS A 193 14.92 10.51 11.76
C LYS A 193 14.31 9.29 11.04
N ILE A 194 13.32 9.52 10.16
CA ILE A 194 12.77 8.47 9.31
C ILE A 194 13.85 7.87 8.41
N LEU A 195 14.65 8.71 7.73
CA LEU A 195 15.76 8.25 6.87
C LEU A 195 16.87 7.55 7.65
N ILE A 196 17.20 8.00 8.86
CA ILE A 196 18.18 7.29 9.71
C ILE A 196 17.72 5.85 9.97
N ASN A 197 16.46 5.66 10.35
CA ASN A 197 15.90 4.32 10.61
C ASN A 197 15.77 3.49 9.33
N TYR A 198 15.31 4.10 8.24
CA TYR A 198 15.27 3.47 6.92
C TYR A 198 16.65 2.96 6.50
N ASN A 199 17.69 3.77 6.64
CA ASN A 199 19.06 3.40 6.28
C ASN A 199 19.59 2.23 7.12
N LYS A 200 19.21 2.12 8.41
CA LYS A 200 19.53 0.94 9.23
C LYS A 200 18.91 -0.34 8.66
N ILE A 201 17.68 -0.27 8.16
CA ILE A 201 16.98 -1.39 7.51
C ILE A 201 17.67 -1.73 6.19
N LYS A 202 17.98 -0.74 5.36
CA LYS A 202 18.67 -0.93 4.07
C LYS A 202 20.05 -1.56 4.21
N LYS A 203 20.80 -1.25 5.26
CA LYS A 203 22.11 -1.86 5.54
C LYS A 203 22.02 -3.38 5.75
N ILE A 204 20.87 -3.93 6.17
CA ILE A 204 20.68 -5.38 6.32
C ILE A 204 20.73 -6.09 4.97
N ASN A 205 20.06 -5.52 3.95
CA ASN A 205 20.10 -6.00 2.58
C ASN A 205 19.92 -4.83 1.60
N PRO A 206 21.01 -4.26 1.09
CA PRO A 206 20.95 -3.11 0.16
C PRO A 206 20.19 -3.37 -1.14
N LYS A 207 20.10 -4.64 -1.58
CA LYS A 207 19.39 -5.02 -2.81
C LYS A 207 17.88 -5.18 -2.61
N LYS A 208 17.40 -5.29 -1.35
CA LYS A 208 15.98 -5.44 -1.04
C LYS A 208 15.26 -4.10 -1.25
N ASN A 209 14.19 -4.07 -2.02
CA ASN A 209 13.34 -2.89 -2.12
C ASN A 209 12.68 -2.62 -0.75
N CYS A 210 12.89 -1.43 -0.23
CA CYS A 210 12.32 -1.00 1.05
C CYS A 210 11.53 0.31 0.83
N VAL A 211 10.25 0.30 1.14
CA VAL A 211 9.40 1.48 1.01
C VAL A 211 9.15 2.12 2.36
N ILE A 212 8.99 3.45 2.36
CA ILE A 212 8.58 4.21 3.54
C ILE A 212 7.09 4.50 3.40
N GLY A 213 6.30 4.08 4.38
CA GLY A 213 4.90 4.44 4.50
C GLY A 213 4.60 5.20 5.78
N PHE A 214 3.41 5.80 5.83
CA PHE A 214 2.93 6.70 6.88
C PHE A 214 3.59 8.08 6.92
N GLY A 215 2.75 9.11 7.10
CA GLY A 215 3.20 10.50 7.22
C GLY A 215 3.74 11.14 5.94
N ILE A 216 3.63 10.45 4.80
CA ILE A 216 4.03 10.99 3.51
C ILE A 216 2.95 11.95 3.00
N THR A 217 3.35 13.21 2.78
CA THR A 217 2.50 14.29 2.30
C THR A 217 3.26 15.09 1.23
N ASP A 218 2.59 16.04 0.59
CA ASP A 218 3.23 16.97 -0.32
C ASP A 218 4.36 17.78 0.32
N LYS A 219 4.34 17.99 1.65
CA LYS A 219 5.39 18.73 2.40
C LYS A 219 6.60 17.87 2.77
N THR A 220 6.44 16.54 2.85
CA THR A 220 7.49 15.63 3.33
C THR A 220 8.09 14.76 2.25
N ILE A 221 7.39 14.55 1.14
CA ILE A 221 7.76 13.59 0.09
C ILE A 221 9.15 13.90 -0.52
N SER A 222 9.44 15.16 -0.82
CA SER A 222 10.74 15.58 -1.38
C SER A 222 11.92 15.35 -0.44
N LYS A 223 11.68 15.37 0.87
CA LYS A 223 12.71 15.15 1.90
C LYS A 223 13.08 13.68 2.08
N LEU A 224 12.34 12.77 1.43
CA LEU A 224 12.51 11.32 1.56
C LEU A 224 12.90 10.66 0.23
N LYS A 225 13.34 11.44 -0.76
CA LYS A 225 13.70 10.97 -2.12
C LYS A 225 14.77 9.88 -2.15
N SER A 226 15.58 9.75 -1.13
CA SER A 226 16.64 8.71 -1.06
C SER A 226 16.13 7.32 -0.71
N ALA A 227 14.82 7.15 -0.45
CA ALA A 227 14.23 5.84 -0.26
C ALA A 227 13.99 5.12 -1.61
N ASP A 228 13.88 3.78 -1.59
CA ASP A 228 13.53 3.03 -2.81
C ASP A 228 12.09 3.32 -3.27
N GLY A 229 11.19 3.62 -2.33
CA GLY A 229 9.81 3.98 -2.63
C GLY A 229 9.10 4.66 -1.48
N LEU A 230 8.06 5.43 -1.83
CA LEU A 230 7.28 6.25 -0.91
C LEU A 230 5.79 5.93 -1.07
N VAL A 231 5.12 5.59 0.04
CA VAL A 231 3.69 5.23 0.03
C VAL A 231 2.84 6.39 0.54
N VAL A 232 1.89 6.84 -0.27
CA VAL A 232 0.93 7.89 0.06
C VAL A 232 -0.46 7.28 0.18
N GLY A 233 -1.00 7.22 1.39
CA GLY A 233 -2.32 6.65 1.68
C GLY A 233 -3.26 7.65 2.33
N SER A 234 -3.06 7.94 3.62
CA SER A 234 -3.96 8.81 4.41
C SER A 234 -4.25 10.16 3.77
N ALA A 235 -3.26 10.77 3.09
CA ALA A 235 -3.44 12.03 2.38
C ALA A 235 -4.39 11.90 1.17
N ILE A 236 -4.36 10.76 0.47
CA ILE A 236 -5.27 10.46 -0.64
C ILE A 236 -6.68 10.23 -0.10
N CYS A 237 -6.84 9.39 0.94
CA CYS A 237 -8.14 9.15 1.59
C CYS A 237 -8.74 10.45 2.13
N LYS A 238 -7.93 11.32 2.73
CA LYS A 238 -8.36 12.67 3.16
C LYS A 238 -8.87 13.48 1.98
N LYS A 239 -8.15 13.49 0.85
CA LYS A 239 -8.55 14.23 -0.35
C LYS A 239 -9.87 13.71 -0.93
N ILE A 240 -10.10 12.40 -0.89
CA ILE A 240 -11.41 11.80 -1.27
C ILE A 240 -12.50 12.35 -0.33
N THR A 241 -12.30 12.29 0.98
CA THR A 241 -13.25 12.78 1.99
C THR A 241 -13.59 14.26 1.77
N GLU A 242 -12.57 15.12 1.63
CA GLU A 242 -12.75 16.55 1.39
C GLU A 242 -13.52 16.83 0.09
N SER A 243 -13.25 16.04 -0.95
CA SER A 243 -13.94 16.20 -2.24
C SER A 243 -15.41 15.84 -2.14
N ILE A 244 -15.76 14.76 -1.42
CA ILE A 244 -17.14 14.33 -1.18
C ILE A 244 -17.87 15.41 -0.37
N GLN A 245 -17.28 15.88 0.72
CA GLN A 245 -17.89 16.90 1.60
C GLN A 245 -18.16 18.21 0.84
N LYS A 246 -17.27 18.58 -0.06
CA LYS A 246 -17.40 19.79 -0.89
C LYS A 246 -18.20 19.56 -2.19
N ARG A 247 -18.84 18.40 -2.38
CA ARG A 247 -19.57 18.02 -3.60
C ARG A 247 -18.74 18.18 -4.88
N GLN A 248 -17.42 17.97 -4.80
CA GLN A 248 -16.48 18.01 -5.91
C GLN A 248 -16.20 16.59 -6.42
N ASN A 249 -15.78 16.48 -7.70
CA ASN A 249 -15.40 15.18 -8.26
C ASN A 249 -14.10 14.66 -7.61
N PRO A 250 -14.15 13.56 -6.83
CA PRO A 250 -12.97 13.04 -6.14
C PRO A 250 -11.92 12.50 -7.12
N VAL A 251 -12.33 11.97 -8.28
CA VAL A 251 -11.39 11.44 -9.29
C VAL A 251 -10.45 12.56 -9.75
N THR A 252 -10.99 13.70 -10.17
CA THR A 252 -10.20 14.84 -10.66
C THR A 252 -9.28 15.40 -9.56
N LYS A 253 -9.80 15.58 -8.34
CA LYS A 253 -9.04 16.18 -7.24
C LYS A 253 -7.90 15.29 -6.76
N VAL A 254 -8.14 14.00 -6.66
CA VAL A 254 -7.11 13.01 -6.26
C VAL A 254 -6.07 12.85 -7.35
N THR A 255 -6.48 12.80 -8.62
CA THR A 255 -5.55 12.70 -9.75
C THR A 255 -4.59 13.90 -9.80
N SER A 256 -5.12 15.12 -9.67
CA SER A 256 -4.30 16.34 -9.60
C SER A 256 -3.31 16.30 -8.42
N MET A 257 -3.76 15.84 -7.26
CA MET A 257 -2.87 15.68 -6.09
C MET A 257 -1.75 14.67 -6.36
N VAL A 258 -2.05 13.49 -6.91
CA VAL A 258 -1.04 12.45 -7.16
C VAL A 258 -0.06 12.89 -8.24
N LYS A 259 -0.51 13.58 -9.30
CA LYS A 259 0.34 14.21 -10.30
C LYS A 259 1.35 15.18 -9.65
N LYS A 260 0.89 16.04 -8.74
CA LYS A 260 1.75 16.97 -7.99
C LYS A 260 2.74 16.23 -7.09
N LEU A 261 2.34 15.12 -6.46
CA LEU A 261 3.26 14.31 -5.66
C LEU A 261 4.36 13.69 -6.52
N GLN A 262 4.02 13.16 -7.68
CA GLN A 262 4.99 12.62 -8.63
C GLN A 262 6.00 13.70 -9.07
N SER A 263 5.54 14.89 -9.45
CA SER A 263 6.44 15.98 -9.89
C SER A 263 7.42 16.43 -8.80
N ARG A 264 7.13 16.17 -7.52
CA ARG A 264 8.02 16.49 -6.40
C ARG A 264 9.11 15.45 -6.14
N ILE A 265 9.02 14.31 -6.76
CA ILE A 265 10.01 13.22 -6.63
C ILE A 265 10.79 12.97 -7.93
N LEU A 266 10.36 13.55 -9.02
CA LEU A 266 11.15 13.75 -10.24
C LEU A 266 12.23 14.84 -10.03
#